data_1809d5caf81eabf9e1426a80fa5d829f
#
_entry.id   1809d5caf81eabf9e1426a80fa5d829f
#
_cell.length_a   1.000
_cell.length_b   1.000
_cell.length_c   1.000
_cell.angle_alpha   90.00
_cell.angle_beta   90.00
_cell.angle_gamma   90.00
#
_symmetry.space_group_name_H-M   'P 1'
#
loop_
_entity.id
_entity.type
_entity.pdbx_description
1 polymer ?
#
loop_
_entity_poly.entity_id
_entity_poly.type
_entity_poly.pdbx_seq_one_letter_code
_entity_poly.pdbx_strand_id
1 'polypeptide(L)'
;MQTKSFSLFVKTKRKAMKGLTAKEEEIMGFFWEKGPLFVKEMVEFYDEPRPHFNTISTYVRSLEEKGYLAHRGFGNTYQYYALVSREDFKKKTLRGVISKYFNNSYLGVVSSLVQEEEISLDELKELIREVEKGNQ
;
A
#
# COMPACT_ATOMS: atom_id res chain seq x y z
N MET A 1 -6.41 2.89 -27.22
CA MET A 1 -5.68 1.91 -26.39
C MET A 1 -5.23 2.48 -25.07
N GLN A 2 -4.56 3.63 -25.08
CA GLN A 2 -4.10 4.27 -23.84
C GLN A 2 -5.26 4.67 -22.94
N THR A 3 -6.40 5.05 -23.50
CA THR A 3 -7.57 5.49 -22.75
C THR A 3 -8.14 4.38 -21.87
N LYS A 4 -8.20 3.13 -22.39
CA LYS A 4 -8.68 1.98 -21.63
C LYS A 4 -7.76 1.63 -20.48
N SER A 5 -6.44 1.62 -20.73
CA SER A 5 -5.44 1.34 -19.69
C SER A 5 -5.47 2.38 -18.59
N PHE A 6 -5.60 3.65 -18.97
CA PHE A 6 -5.69 4.76 -18.03
C PHE A 6 -6.95 4.65 -17.17
N SER A 7 -8.09 4.34 -17.80
CA SER A 7 -9.36 4.21 -17.10
C SER A 7 -9.33 3.07 -16.08
N LEU A 8 -8.75 1.93 -16.45
CA LEU A 8 -8.58 0.79 -15.55
C LEU A 8 -7.67 1.13 -14.38
N PHE A 9 -6.58 1.83 -14.65
CA PHE A 9 -5.63 2.28 -13.64
C PHE A 9 -6.31 3.20 -12.61
N VAL A 10 -7.11 4.16 -13.07
CA VAL A 10 -7.86 5.06 -12.21
C VAL A 10 -8.87 4.31 -11.35
N LYS A 11 -9.59 3.36 -11.94
CA LYS A 11 -10.55 2.52 -11.20
C LYS A 11 -9.85 1.69 -10.13
N THR A 12 -8.71 1.09 -10.44
CA THR A 12 -7.92 0.31 -9.51
C THR A 12 -7.46 1.18 -8.35
N LYS A 13 -6.95 2.38 -8.61
CA LYS A 13 -6.53 3.31 -7.55
C LYS A 13 -7.69 3.73 -6.67
N ARG A 14 -8.86 3.97 -7.23
CA ARG A 14 -10.05 4.34 -6.45
C ARG A 14 -10.49 3.19 -5.55
N LYS A 15 -10.52 1.96 -6.08
CA LYS A 15 -10.84 0.78 -5.29
C LYS A 15 -9.87 0.59 -4.14
N ALA A 16 -8.58 0.77 -4.42
CA ALA A 16 -7.52 0.62 -3.42
C ALA A 16 -7.49 1.76 -2.40
N MET A 17 -8.42 2.71 -2.45
CA MET A 17 -8.59 3.73 -1.42
C MET A 17 -9.21 3.18 -0.13
N LYS A 18 -9.86 2.02 -0.19
CA LYS A 18 -10.41 1.38 1.01
C LYS A 18 -9.26 0.95 1.92
N GLY A 19 -9.47 1.12 3.22
CA GLY A 19 -8.47 0.77 4.20
C GLY A 19 -8.25 -0.73 4.32
N LEU A 20 -7.07 -1.10 4.74
CA LEU A 20 -6.70 -2.49 4.99
C LEU A 20 -6.77 -2.80 6.48
N THR A 21 -7.16 -4.03 6.80
CA THR A 21 -6.99 -4.55 8.16
C THR A 21 -5.51 -4.84 8.39
N ALA A 22 -5.12 -5.01 9.66
CA ALA A 22 -3.73 -5.33 10.00
C ALA A 22 -3.25 -6.60 9.30
N LYS A 23 -4.11 -7.62 9.22
CA LYS A 23 -3.77 -8.88 8.54
C LYS A 23 -3.64 -8.70 7.04
N GLU A 24 -4.51 -7.92 6.44
CA GLU A 24 -4.43 -7.62 5.01
C GLU A 24 -3.15 -6.86 4.67
N GLU A 25 -2.75 -5.93 5.52
CA GLU A 25 -1.51 -5.17 5.31
C GLU A 25 -0.29 -6.08 5.45
N GLU A 26 -0.29 -7.00 6.41
CA GLU A 26 0.75 -8.01 6.57
C GLU A 26 0.89 -8.85 5.29
N ILE A 27 -0.24 -9.31 4.76
CA ILE A 27 -0.28 -10.10 3.52
C ILE A 27 0.26 -9.30 2.33
N MET A 28 -0.17 -8.04 2.21
CA MET A 28 0.36 -7.17 1.14
C MET A 28 1.87 -6.99 1.25
N GLY A 29 2.40 -6.97 2.47
CA GLY A 29 3.84 -6.89 2.71
C GLY A 29 4.61 -8.00 2.01
N PHE A 30 4.07 -9.21 1.97
CA PHE A 30 4.71 -10.31 1.28
C PHE A 30 4.80 -10.06 -0.23
N PHE A 31 3.74 -9.55 -0.83
CA PHE A 31 3.73 -9.22 -2.26
C PHE A 31 4.68 -8.09 -2.60
N TRP A 32 4.75 -7.08 -1.75
CA TRP A 32 5.68 -5.96 -1.97
C TRP A 32 7.13 -6.38 -1.85
N GLU A 33 7.41 -7.34 -0.98
CA GLU A 33 8.77 -7.80 -0.74
C GLU A 33 9.21 -8.87 -1.75
N LYS A 34 8.32 -9.80 -2.07
CA LYS A 34 8.67 -11.02 -2.82
C LYS A 34 8.15 -11.04 -4.25
N GLY A 35 7.23 -10.13 -4.61
CA GLY A 35 6.60 -10.12 -5.92
C GLY A 35 5.41 -11.09 -6.02
N PRO A 36 5.07 -11.54 -7.24
CA PRO A 36 3.93 -12.45 -7.42
C PRO A 36 4.06 -13.75 -6.63
N LEU A 37 2.97 -14.20 -6.03
CA LEU A 37 2.96 -15.34 -5.11
C LEU A 37 1.73 -16.21 -5.29
N PHE A 38 1.91 -17.50 -4.98
CA PHE A 38 0.80 -18.43 -4.80
C PHE A 38 0.45 -18.49 -3.31
N VAL A 39 -0.83 -18.70 -2.99
CA VAL A 39 -1.27 -18.79 -1.59
C VAL A 39 -0.51 -19.88 -0.83
N LYS A 40 -0.25 -20.99 -1.49
CA LYS A 40 0.49 -22.11 -0.89
C LYS A 40 1.87 -21.68 -0.38
N GLU A 41 2.57 -20.83 -1.15
CA GLU A 41 3.87 -20.29 -0.74
C GLU A 41 3.75 -19.45 0.52
N MET A 42 2.69 -18.65 0.58
CA MET A 42 2.49 -17.71 1.69
C MET A 42 2.28 -18.41 3.03
N VAL A 43 1.60 -19.56 3.02
CA VAL A 43 1.41 -20.36 4.24
C VAL A 43 2.76 -20.74 4.85
N GLU A 44 3.75 -21.00 3.99
CA GLU A 44 5.09 -21.42 4.43
C GLU A 44 5.92 -20.28 5.02
N PHE A 45 5.49 -19.02 4.84
CA PHE A 45 6.19 -17.86 5.44
C PHE A 45 5.95 -17.74 6.93
N TYR A 46 4.99 -18.46 7.48
CA TYR A 46 4.63 -18.41 8.89
C TYR A 46 5.28 -19.53 9.68
N ASP A 47 5.62 -19.23 10.94
CA ASP A 47 6.11 -20.24 11.88
C ASP A 47 4.96 -21.12 12.34
N GLU A 48 5.29 -22.30 12.87
CA GLU A 48 4.30 -23.19 13.45
C GLU A 48 3.70 -22.58 14.74
N PRO A 49 2.39 -22.67 14.96
CA PRO A 49 1.40 -23.31 14.09
C PRO A 49 1.06 -22.41 12.90
N ARG A 50 1.21 -22.93 11.69
CA ARG A 50 0.95 -22.18 10.47
C ARG A 50 -0.55 -21.94 10.28
N PRO A 51 -0.94 -20.78 9.71
CA PRO A 51 -2.33 -20.57 9.37
C PRO A 51 -2.79 -21.53 8.30
N HIS A 52 -4.07 -21.84 8.32
CA HIS A 52 -4.67 -22.70 7.31
C HIS A 52 -4.66 -22.01 5.94
N PHE A 53 -4.47 -22.81 4.89
CA PHE A 53 -4.52 -22.33 3.51
C PHE A 53 -5.77 -21.48 3.24
N ASN A 54 -6.94 -21.95 3.70
CA ASN A 54 -8.20 -21.23 3.48
C ASN A 54 -8.23 -19.85 4.16
N THR A 55 -7.56 -19.72 5.30
CA THR A 55 -7.47 -18.44 6.01
C THR A 55 -6.71 -17.42 5.17
N ILE A 56 -5.54 -17.78 4.67
CA ILE A 56 -4.73 -16.90 3.82
C ILE A 56 -5.48 -16.61 2.52
N SER A 57 -6.10 -17.63 1.93
CA SER A 57 -6.87 -17.48 0.71
C SER A 57 -8.00 -16.46 0.86
N THR A 58 -8.66 -16.44 2.01
CA THR A 58 -9.74 -15.48 2.30
C THR A 58 -9.21 -14.05 2.32
N TYR A 59 -8.06 -13.81 2.96
CA TYR A 59 -7.43 -12.48 2.98
C TYR A 59 -7.00 -12.04 1.59
N VAL A 60 -6.43 -12.95 0.81
CA VAL A 60 -5.98 -12.65 -0.56
C VAL A 60 -7.16 -12.29 -1.45
N ARG A 61 -8.27 -13.03 -1.34
CA ARG A 61 -9.48 -12.72 -2.11
C ARG A 61 -10.09 -11.39 -1.70
N SER A 62 -10.06 -11.07 -0.41
CA SER A 62 -10.51 -9.77 0.07
C SER A 62 -9.67 -8.65 -0.51
N LEU A 63 -8.35 -8.83 -0.57
CA LEU A 63 -7.43 -7.85 -1.15
C LEU A 63 -7.67 -7.67 -2.65
N GLU A 64 -7.96 -8.75 -3.36
CA GLU A 64 -8.32 -8.67 -4.77
C GLU A 64 -9.62 -7.89 -4.96
N GLU A 65 -10.62 -8.16 -4.14
CA GLU A 65 -11.90 -7.47 -4.18
C GLU A 65 -11.73 -5.97 -3.90
N LYS A 66 -10.84 -5.61 -3.00
CA LYS A 66 -10.53 -4.21 -2.67
C LYS A 66 -9.67 -3.52 -3.75
N GLY A 67 -9.17 -4.26 -4.73
CA GLY A 67 -8.38 -3.70 -5.82
C GLY A 67 -6.87 -3.63 -5.57
N TYR A 68 -6.37 -4.28 -4.52
CA TYR A 68 -4.93 -4.30 -4.22
C TYR A 68 -4.19 -5.39 -4.96
N LEU A 69 -4.87 -6.50 -5.25
CA LEU A 69 -4.28 -7.65 -5.92
C LEU A 69 -5.10 -8.02 -7.16
N ALA A 70 -4.43 -8.67 -8.10
CA ALA A 70 -5.07 -9.37 -9.20
C ALA A 70 -4.42 -10.76 -9.29
N HIS A 71 -4.98 -11.63 -10.12
CA HIS A 71 -4.41 -12.95 -10.29
C HIS A 71 -4.38 -13.35 -11.77
N ARG A 72 -3.54 -14.34 -12.05
CA ARG A 72 -3.49 -15.02 -13.34
C ARG A 72 -3.50 -16.51 -13.11
N GLY A 73 -4.08 -17.24 -14.05
CA GLY A 73 -4.15 -18.69 -13.95
C GLY A 73 -2.83 -19.38 -14.24
N PHE A 74 -2.52 -20.41 -13.45
CA PHE A 74 -1.40 -21.32 -13.67
C PHE A 74 -1.90 -22.73 -13.43
N GLY A 75 -2.32 -23.40 -14.49
CA GLY A 75 -2.94 -24.70 -14.37
C GLY A 75 -4.16 -24.68 -13.46
N ASN A 76 -4.14 -25.39 -12.37
CA ASN A 76 -5.24 -25.47 -11.40
C ASN A 76 -5.16 -24.45 -10.28
N THR A 77 -4.20 -23.53 -10.34
CA THR A 77 -3.99 -22.59 -9.27
C THR A 77 -3.87 -21.17 -9.81
N TYR A 78 -3.87 -20.18 -8.89
CA TYR A 78 -3.76 -18.76 -9.25
C TYR A 78 -2.51 -18.17 -8.63
N GLN A 79 -1.76 -17.43 -9.44
CA GLN A 79 -0.68 -16.60 -8.94
C GLN A 79 -1.22 -15.17 -8.78
N TYR A 80 -1.11 -14.64 -7.58
CA TYR A 80 -1.55 -13.29 -7.28
C TYR A 80 -0.37 -12.30 -7.40
N TYR A 81 -0.69 -11.07 -7.73
CA TYR A 81 0.32 -10.01 -7.83
C TYR A 81 -0.28 -8.66 -7.41
N ALA A 82 0.58 -7.76 -6.96
CA ALA A 82 0.15 -6.46 -6.46
C ALA A 82 -0.19 -5.51 -7.61
N LEU A 83 -1.33 -4.82 -7.46
CA LEU A 83 -1.75 -3.74 -8.35
C LEU A 83 -1.36 -2.37 -7.79
N VAL A 84 -1.13 -2.29 -6.48
CA VAL A 84 -0.77 -1.06 -5.78
C VAL A 84 0.62 -1.26 -5.19
N SER A 85 1.54 -0.35 -5.48
CA SER A 85 2.89 -0.42 -4.93
C SER A 85 2.90 -0.02 -3.46
N ARG A 86 3.95 -0.41 -2.73
CA ARG A 86 4.15 0.02 -1.34
C ARG A 86 4.16 1.54 -1.23
N GLU A 87 4.84 2.21 -2.18
CA GLU A 87 4.92 3.67 -2.16
C GLU A 87 3.56 4.33 -2.36
N ASP A 88 2.75 3.82 -3.28
CA ASP A 88 1.40 4.34 -3.49
C ASP A 88 0.52 4.11 -2.27
N PHE A 89 0.66 2.95 -1.62
CA PHE A 89 -0.08 2.64 -0.40
C PHE A 89 0.29 3.60 0.74
N LYS A 90 1.58 3.86 0.93
CA LYS A 90 2.07 4.82 1.94
C LYS A 90 1.49 6.21 1.71
N LYS A 91 1.51 6.68 0.46
CA LYS A 91 1.00 8.00 0.11
C LYS A 91 -0.49 8.13 0.38
N LYS A 92 -1.26 7.12 0.01
CA LYS A 92 -2.71 7.11 0.25
C LYS A 92 -3.03 7.09 1.73
N THR A 93 -2.30 6.27 2.50
CA THR A 93 -2.48 6.17 3.94
C THR A 93 -2.21 7.51 4.60
N LEU A 94 -1.11 8.16 4.22
CA LEU A 94 -0.75 9.48 4.75
C LEU A 94 -1.81 10.53 4.42
N ARG A 95 -2.27 10.57 3.16
CA ARG A 95 -3.34 11.50 2.76
C ARG A 95 -4.62 11.27 3.57
N GLY A 96 -4.95 10.01 3.82
CA GLY A 96 -6.11 9.65 4.64
C GLY A 96 -6.00 10.18 6.06
N VAL A 97 -4.82 10.06 6.66
CA VAL A 97 -4.55 10.58 8.00
C VAL A 97 -4.67 12.11 8.02
N ILE A 98 -4.08 12.78 7.05
CA ILE A 98 -4.13 14.24 6.96
C ILE A 98 -5.55 14.74 6.76
N SER A 99 -6.32 14.05 5.91
CA SER A 99 -7.72 14.39 5.68
C SER A 99 -8.56 14.22 6.95
N LYS A 100 -8.38 13.08 7.63
CA LYS A 100 -9.24 12.72 8.77
C LYS A 100 -8.89 13.49 10.05
N TYR A 101 -7.61 13.65 10.34
CA TYR A 101 -7.16 14.19 11.63
C TYR A 101 -6.66 15.62 11.57
N PHE A 102 -6.29 16.11 10.40
CA PHE A 102 -5.74 17.46 10.23
C PHE A 102 -6.57 18.32 9.29
N ASN A 103 -7.77 17.85 8.95
CA ASN A 103 -8.70 18.59 8.08
C ASN A 103 -8.03 19.09 6.79
N ASN A 104 -7.23 18.21 6.17
CA ASN A 104 -6.46 18.49 4.94
C ASN A 104 -5.39 19.60 5.09
N SER A 105 -4.99 19.93 6.31
CA SER A 105 -3.97 20.92 6.55
C SER A 105 -2.58 20.27 6.58
N TYR A 106 -1.87 20.35 5.46
CA TYR A 106 -0.50 19.85 5.36
C TYR A 106 0.45 20.68 6.22
N LEU A 107 0.21 22.00 6.26
CA LEU A 107 0.98 22.87 7.14
C LEU A 107 0.76 22.54 8.61
N GLY A 108 -0.47 22.14 8.97
CA GLY A 108 -0.78 21.70 10.33
C GLY A 108 0.02 20.49 10.74
N VAL A 109 0.19 19.53 9.82
CA VAL A 109 0.99 18.33 10.06
C VAL A 109 2.46 18.70 10.30
N VAL A 110 3.04 19.50 9.41
CA VAL A 110 4.44 19.91 9.52
C VAL A 110 4.67 20.71 10.81
N SER A 111 3.77 21.64 11.11
CA SER A 111 3.84 22.46 12.32
C SER A 111 3.82 21.58 13.58
N SER A 112 2.94 20.59 13.60
CA SER A 112 2.86 19.64 14.72
C SER A 112 4.16 18.86 14.91
N LEU A 113 4.74 18.39 13.83
CA LEU A 113 5.99 17.63 13.86
C LEU A 113 7.17 18.48 14.38
N VAL A 114 7.21 19.75 13.97
CA VAL A 114 8.25 20.68 14.43
C VAL A 114 8.05 21.01 15.91
N GLN A 115 6.81 21.22 16.35
CA GLN A 115 6.50 21.52 17.76
C GLN A 115 6.85 20.35 18.67
N GLU A 116 6.66 19.12 18.20
CA GLU A 116 7.00 17.91 18.97
C GLU A 116 8.50 17.57 18.88
N GLU A 117 9.28 18.40 18.18
CA GLU A 117 10.71 18.21 17.98
C GLU A 117 11.07 16.91 17.23
N GLU A 118 10.10 16.34 16.51
CA GLU A 118 10.33 15.17 15.68
C GLU A 118 11.13 15.52 14.42
N ILE A 119 11.00 16.78 13.96
CA ILE A 119 11.76 17.31 12.84
C ILE A 119 12.36 18.64 13.27
N SER A 120 13.66 18.82 13.10
CA SER A 120 14.31 20.10 13.36
C SER A 120 14.11 21.04 12.18
N LEU A 121 14.27 22.33 12.44
CA LEU A 121 14.21 23.34 11.37
C LEU A 121 15.29 23.08 10.31
N ASP A 122 16.47 22.64 10.72
CA ASP A 122 17.56 22.33 9.79
C ASP A 122 17.23 21.16 8.90
N GLU A 123 16.63 20.11 9.45
CA GLU A 123 16.16 18.96 8.66
C GLU A 123 15.07 19.37 7.67
N LEU A 124 14.15 20.24 8.08
CA LEU A 124 13.10 20.73 7.22
C LEU A 124 13.67 21.54 6.06
N LYS A 125 14.63 22.41 6.34
CA LYS A 125 15.32 23.20 5.31
C LYS A 125 16.05 22.30 4.31
N GLU A 126 16.67 21.25 4.79
CA GLU A 126 17.37 20.27 3.95
C GLU A 126 16.38 19.54 3.03
N LEU A 127 15.24 19.15 3.58
CA LEU A 127 14.19 18.48 2.80
C LEU A 127 13.68 19.39 1.69
N ILE A 128 13.45 20.65 2.00
CA ILE A 128 13.01 21.66 1.01
C ILE A 128 14.03 21.79 -0.11
N ARG A 129 15.31 21.84 0.22
CA ARG A 129 16.38 21.91 -0.79
C ARG A 129 16.36 20.70 -1.72
N GLU A 130 16.15 19.51 -1.17
CA GLU A 130 16.10 18.28 -1.99
C GLU A 130 14.90 18.28 -2.91
N VAL A 131 13.74 18.74 -2.43
CA VAL A 131 12.53 18.83 -3.25
C VAL A 131 12.74 19.83 -4.40
N GLU A 132 13.38 20.96 -4.13
CA GLU A 132 13.68 21.95 -5.14
C GLU A 132 14.61 21.39 -6.23
N LYS A 133 15.61 20.62 -5.84
CA LYS A 133 16.52 19.94 -6.78
C LYS A 133 15.76 18.93 -7.65
N GLY A 134 14.85 18.19 -7.05
CA GLY A 134 14.05 17.19 -7.75
C GLY A 134 13.13 17.78 -8.80
N ASN A 135 12.79 19.05 -8.68
CA ASN A 135 11.91 19.76 -9.61
C ASN A 135 12.67 20.40 -10.77
N GLN A 136 13.98 20.33 -10.79
CA GLN A 136 14.82 20.84 -11.86
C GLN A 136 15.18 19.74 -12.86
#